data_47fdbda79c3a1d4c45f915ed18676ca7
#
_entry.id   47fdbda79c3a1d4c45f915ed18676ca7
#
_cell.length_a   1.000
_cell.length_b   1.000
_cell.length_c   1.000
_cell.angle_alpha   90.00
_cell.angle_beta   90.00
_cell.angle_gamma   90.00
#
_symmetry.space_group_name_H-M   'P 1'
#
loop_
_entity.id
_entity.type
_entity.pdbx_description
1 polymer ?
#
loop_
_entity_poly.entity_id
_entity_poly.type
_entity_poly.pdbx_seq_one_letter_code
_entity_poly.pdbx_strand_id
1 'polypeptide(L)'
;DLMRTSDALTVATGAPLKRVRDAGNNVQQGFHRLGSVVVEIVTAPSMHPGPASLWGFVLNVKDIYAVANHVGPDVLSIPKPAVQAGKLIATFRSSVGLGVPLALMGQDTN
;
A
#
# COMPACT_ATOMS: atom_id res chain seq x y z
N ASP A 1 -4.07 12.57 11.03
CA ASP A 1 -3.84 13.89 10.38
C ASP A 1 -2.74 13.74 9.35
N LEU A 2 -3.13 13.81 8.09
CA LEU A 2 -2.22 13.60 6.95
C LEU A 2 -1.08 14.60 6.96
N MET A 3 -1.37 15.89 7.16
CA MET A 3 -0.34 16.93 7.08
C MET A 3 0.65 16.84 8.23
N ARG A 4 0.20 16.50 9.42
CA ARG A 4 1.10 16.29 10.57
C ARG A 4 2.08 15.14 10.30
N THR A 5 1.59 14.02 9.81
CA THR A 5 2.44 12.87 9.48
C THR A 5 3.36 13.19 8.30
N SER A 6 2.84 13.86 7.27
CA SER A 6 3.63 14.28 6.12
C SER A 6 4.77 15.21 6.52
N ASP A 7 4.50 16.21 7.35
CA ASP A 7 5.51 17.14 7.81
C ASP A 7 6.60 16.42 8.62
N ALA A 8 6.22 15.48 9.47
CA ALA A 8 7.18 14.67 10.22
C ALA A 8 8.06 13.82 9.30
N LEU A 9 7.49 13.23 8.26
CA LEU A 9 8.27 12.48 7.27
C LEU A 9 9.25 13.38 6.52
N THR A 10 8.82 14.56 6.11
CA THR A 10 9.69 15.52 5.43
C THR A 10 10.85 15.93 6.33
N VAL A 11 10.59 16.23 7.60
CA VAL A 11 11.66 16.58 8.55
C VAL A 11 12.64 15.42 8.72
N ALA A 12 12.14 14.21 8.86
CA ALA A 12 12.99 13.05 9.12
C ALA A 12 13.80 12.60 7.89
N THR A 13 13.26 12.74 6.70
CA THR A 13 13.82 12.13 5.49
C THR A 13 14.32 13.14 4.45
N GLY A 14 13.89 14.39 4.55
CA GLY A 14 14.12 15.40 3.52
C GLY A 14 13.22 15.26 2.29
N ALA A 15 12.41 14.21 2.19
CA ALA A 15 11.55 13.98 1.04
C ALA A 15 10.26 14.81 1.16
N PRO A 16 9.92 15.64 0.16
CA PRO A 16 8.71 16.45 0.22
C PRO A 16 7.46 15.62 -0.06
N LEU A 17 6.32 16.12 0.36
CA LEU A 17 5.02 15.59 -0.05
C LEU A 17 4.88 15.81 -1.56
N LYS A 18 4.76 14.72 -2.32
CA LYS A 18 4.69 14.77 -3.78
C LYS A 18 3.29 14.98 -4.30
N ARG A 19 2.31 14.37 -3.65
CA ARG A 19 0.94 14.39 -4.13
C ARG A 19 -0.01 14.06 -2.99
N VAL A 20 -1.18 14.71 -3.02
CA VAL A 20 -2.34 14.33 -2.21
C VAL A 20 -3.44 13.90 -3.18
N ARG A 21 -4.07 12.79 -2.89
CA ARG A 21 -5.16 12.24 -3.67
C ARG A 21 -6.39 12.10 -2.80
N ASP A 22 -7.53 12.55 -3.30
CA ASP A 22 -8.83 12.27 -2.71
C ASP A 22 -9.31 10.91 -3.25
N ALA A 23 -9.47 9.93 -2.38
CA ALA A 23 -9.90 8.59 -2.76
C ALA A 23 -11.41 8.38 -2.61
N GLY A 24 -12.17 9.45 -2.36
CA GLY A 24 -13.60 9.39 -2.13
C GLY A 24 -13.94 9.05 -0.67
N ASN A 25 -15.17 9.31 -0.26
CA ASN A 25 -15.67 9.03 1.09
C ASN A 25 -14.83 9.66 2.21
N ASN A 26 -14.25 10.83 1.94
CA ASN A 26 -13.35 11.56 2.85
C ASN A 26 -12.07 10.79 3.21
N VAL A 27 -11.66 9.84 2.37
CA VAL A 27 -10.37 9.17 2.46
C VAL A 27 -9.36 9.98 1.65
N GLN A 28 -8.25 10.35 2.28
CA GLN A 28 -7.15 11.05 1.62
C GLN A 28 -5.87 10.22 1.67
N GLN A 29 -5.11 10.31 0.60
CA GLN A 29 -3.82 9.64 0.47
C GLN A 29 -2.75 10.69 0.18
N GLY A 30 -1.64 10.62 0.90
CA GLY A 30 -0.46 11.46 0.66
C GLY A 30 0.73 10.59 0.30
N PHE A 31 1.56 11.07 -0.62
CA PHE A 31 2.66 10.28 -1.17
C PHE A 31 4.00 10.98 -1.01
N HIS A 32 4.95 10.30 -0.39
CA HIS A 32 6.35 10.68 -0.32
C HIS A 32 7.19 9.65 -1.05
N ARG A 33 8.15 10.12 -1.84
CA ARG A 33 9.08 9.23 -2.53
C ARG A 33 10.42 9.23 -1.83
N LEU A 34 10.83 8.06 -1.35
CA LEU A 34 12.12 7.83 -0.70
C LEU A 34 12.96 6.92 -1.59
N GLY A 35 13.63 7.50 -2.59
CA GLY A 35 14.36 6.70 -3.57
C GLY A 35 13.42 5.80 -4.37
N SER A 36 13.60 4.49 -4.28
CA SER A 36 12.76 3.50 -4.96
C SER A 36 11.50 3.12 -4.16
N VAL A 37 11.38 3.64 -2.93
CA VAL A 37 10.23 3.34 -2.05
C VAL A 37 9.28 4.52 -2.06
N VAL A 38 7.98 4.24 -2.13
CA VAL A 38 6.93 5.22 -1.94
C VAL A 38 6.29 4.97 -0.57
N VAL A 39 6.26 6.01 0.26
CA VAL A 39 5.51 5.98 1.52
C VAL A 39 4.16 6.62 1.28
N GLU A 40 3.11 5.86 1.50
CA GLU A 40 1.73 6.31 1.39
C GLU A 40 1.15 6.56 2.77
N ILE A 41 0.64 7.77 2.98
CA ILE A 41 -0.10 8.12 4.18
C ILE A 41 -1.58 8.04 3.85
N VAL A 42 -2.35 7.34 4.66
CA VAL A 42 -3.79 7.22 4.48
C VAL A 42 -4.50 7.79 5.69
N THR A 43 -5.49 8.66 5.45
CA THR A 43 -6.41 9.11 6.50
C THR A 43 -7.84 8.84 6.07
N ALA A 44 -8.66 8.44 7.02
CA ALA A 44 -10.08 8.18 6.80
C ALA A 44 -10.86 8.57 8.06
N PRO A 45 -12.17 8.93 7.91
CA PRO A 45 -12.99 9.29 9.06
C PRO A 45 -13.11 8.16 10.11
N SER A 46 -12.98 6.91 9.67
CA SER A 46 -13.06 5.74 10.55
C SER A 46 -11.80 5.50 11.37
N MET A 47 -10.70 6.18 11.06
CA MET A 47 -9.45 6.02 11.78
C MET A 47 -9.47 6.83 13.07
N HIS A 48 -8.97 6.21 14.14
CA HIS A 48 -8.86 6.90 15.42
C HIS A 48 -7.83 8.03 15.34
N PRO A 49 -8.08 9.20 15.94
CA PRO A 49 -7.06 10.23 16.09
C PRO A 49 -5.91 9.71 16.96
N GLY A 50 -4.71 10.16 16.69
CA GLY A 50 -3.55 9.76 17.45
C GLY A 50 -2.30 9.65 16.59
N PRO A 51 -1.24 9.02 17.14
CA PRO A 51 0.00 8.83 16.41
C PRO A 51 -0.22 7.98 15.15
N ALA A 52 0.56 8.28 14.12
CA ALA A 52 0.58 7.44 12.93
C ALA A 52 1.14 6.06 13.26
N SER A 53 0.64 5.05 12.59
CA SER A 53 1.12 3.67 12.72
C SER A 53 1.39 3.09 11.34
N LEU A 54 2.33 2.16 11.26
CA LEU A 54 2.59 1.44 10.02
C LEU A 54 1.49 0.41 9.81
N TRP A 55 0.78 0.52 8.68
CA TRP A 55 -0.33 -0.37 8.40
C TRP A 55 0.13 -1.65 7.69
N GLY A 56 1.01 -1.53 6.69
CA GLY A 56 1.47 -2.69 5.94
C GLY A 56 2.37 -2.31 4.77
N PHE A 57 2.69 -3.31 3.95
CA PHE A 57 3.59 -3.17 2.81
C PHE A 57 2.93 -3.66 1.53
N VAL A 58 3.34 -3.05 0.41
CA VAL A 58 3.06 -3.57 -0.92
C VAL A 58 4.39 -3.75 -1.63
N LEU A 59 4.62 -4.96 -2.15
CA LEU A 59 5.82 -5.28 -2.94
C LEU A 59 5.42 -5.44 -4.40
N ASN A 60 6.18 -4.80 -5.28
CA ASN A 60 6.01 -5.01 -6.70
C ASN A 60 6.71 -6.31 -7.11
N VAL A 61 6.01 -7.14 -7.86
CA VAL A 61 6.55 -8.39 -8.41
C VAL A 61 6.45 -8.37 -9.92
N LYS A 62 7.35 -9.08 -10.55
CA LYS A 62 7.43 -9.12 -12.01
C LYS A 62 6.27 -9.89 -12.62
N ASP A 63 5.89 -11.03 -12.01
CA ASP A 63 4.83 -11.90 -12.48
C ASP A 63 3.97 -12.36 -11.31
N ILE A 64 2.89 -11.64 -11.06
CA ILE A 64 2.02 -11.92 -9.92
C ILE A 64 1.28 -13.26 -10.10
N TYR A 65 0.98 -13.66 -11.31
CA TYR A 65 0.33 -14.95 -11.58
C TYR A 65 1.25 -16.12 -11.25
N ALA A 66 2.54 -15.99 -11.58
CA ALA A 66 3.52 -17.02 -11.24
C ALA A 66 3.65 -17.19 -9.73
N VAL A 67 3.69 -16.08 -8.98
CA VAL A 67 3.74 -16.15 -7.51
C VAL A 67 2.47 -16.77 -6.96
N ALA A 68 1.30 -16.33 -7.44
CA ALA A 68 0.02 -16.86 -6.98
C ALA A 68 -0.10 -18.37 -7.23
N ASN A 69 0.33 -18.83 -8.39
CA ASN A 69 0.33 -20.25 -8.72
C ASN A 69 1.30 -21.06 -7.85
N HIS A 70 2.44 -20.47 -7.53
CA HIS A 70 3.46 -21.15 -6.73
C HIS A 70 3.01 -21.34 -5.27
N VAL A 71 2.45 -20.31 -4.65
CA VAL A 71 2.08 -20.35 -3.23
C VAL A 71 0.66 -20.87 -2.99
N GLY A 72 -0.22 -20.71 -3.94
CA GLY A 72 -1.60 -21.17 -3.88
C GLY A 72 -2.56 -20.22 -3.15
N PRO A 73 -3.89 -20.44 -3.35
CA PRO A 73 -4.92 -19.52 -2.85
C PRO A 73 -5.12 -19.56 -1.33
N ASP A 74 -4.60 -20.57 -0.65
CA ASP A 74 -4.63 -20.62 0.82
C ASP A 74 -3.63 -19.66 1.45
N VAL A 75 -2.61 -19.25 0.70
CA VAL A 75 -1.54 -18.36 1.17
C VAL A 75 -1.75 -16.95 0.63
N LEU A 76 -2.04 -16.81 -0.65
CA LEU A 76 -2.19 -15.53 -1.33
C LEU A 76 -3.55 -15.46 -2.01
N SER A 77 -4.27 -14.35 -1.83
CA SER A 77 -5.55 -14.15 -2.50
C SER A 77 -5.37 -14.18 -4.02
N ILE A 78 -6.44 -14.54 -4.74
CA ILE A 78 -6.41 -14.52 -6.20
C ILE A 78 -6.17 -13.09 -6.68
N PRO A 79 -5.20 -12.88 -7.61
CA PRO A 79 -4.96 -11.56 -8.16
C PRO A 79 -6.23 -10.93 -8.74
N LYS A 80 -6.47 -9.68 -8.39
CA LYS A 80 -7.61 -8.90 -8.86
C LYS A 80 -7.16 -7.52 -9.30
N PRO A 81 -7.97 -6.81 -10.10
CA PRO A 81 -7.61 -5.45 -10.51
C PRO A 81 -7.34 -4.55 -9.30
N ALA A 82 -6.22 -3.83 -9.36
CA ALA A 82 -5.87 -2.82 -8.37
C ALA A 82 -6.57 -1.49 -8.68
N VAL A 83 -6.50 -0.56 -7.73
CA VAL A 83 -6.99 0.80 -7.95
C VAL A 83 -6.23 1.47 -9.11
N GLN A 84 -4.93 1.21 -9.23
CA GLN A 84 -4.15 1.67 -10.37
C GLN A 84 -4.51 0.87 -11.61
N ALA A 85 -4.89 1.58 -12.70
CA ALA A 85 -5.24 0.96 -13.97
C ALA A 85 -4.06 0.12 -14.52
N GLY A 86 -4.38 -1.04 -15.06
CA GLY A 86 -3.39 -1.94 -15.65
C GLY A 86 -2.57 -2.73 -14.64
N LYS A 87 -2.91 -2.68 -13.37
CA LYS A 87 -2.22 -3.42 -12.31
C LYS A 87 -3.16 -4.37 -11.58
N LEU A 88 -2.58 -5.45 -11.08
CA LEU A 88 -3.23 -6.44 -10.23
C LEU A 88 -2.66 -6.37 -8.81
N ILE A 89 -3.48 -6.73 -7.85
CA ILE A 89 -3.09 -6.82 -6.45
C ILE A 89 -3.55 -8.17 -5.88
N ALA A 90 -2.71 -8.75 -5.04
CA ALA A 90 -3.03 -9.94 -4.27
C ALA A 90 -2.49 -9.77 -2.85
N THR A 91 -3.24 -10.22 -1.87
CA THR A 91 -2.91 -10.01 -0.46
C THR A 91 -2.65 -11.36 0.21
N PHE A 92 -1.59 -11.43 0.99
CA PHE A 92 -1.31 -12.61 1.80
C PHE A 92 -2.40 -12.79 2.85
N ARG A 93 -2.85 -14.03 3.04
CA ARG A 93 -3.84 -14.37 4.05
C ARG A 93 -3.28 -14.13 5.45
N SER A 94 -4.09 -13.62 6.35
CA SER A 94 -3.69 -13.38 7.73
C SER A 94 -3.23 -14.68 8.43
N SER A 95 -3.77 -15.81 8.02
CA SER A 95 -3.39 -17.14 8.54
C SER A 95 -1.94 -17.53 8.27
N VAL A 96 -1.26 -16.85 7.33
CA VAL A 96 0.17 -17.07 7.07
C VAL A 96 1.04 -16.61 8.25
N GLY A 97 0.53 -15.65 9.05
CA GLY A 97 1.22 -15.26 10.29
C GLY A 97 2.38 -14.29 10.10
N LEU A 98 2.33 -13.43 9.06
CA LEU A 98 3.41 -12.48 8.83
C LEU A 98 3.49 -11.33 9.85
N GLY A 99 2.43 -11.14 10.65
CA GLY A 99 2.39 -10.10 11.67
C GLY A 99 2.02 -8.70 11.17
N VAL A 100 2.12 -8.46 9.88
CA VAL A 100 1.70 -7.21 9.22
C VAL A 100 0.99 -7.55 7.91
N PRO A 101 0.04 -6.73 7.46
CA PRO A 101 -0.52 -6.87 6.12
C PRO A 101 0.56 -6.75 5.05
N LEU A 102 0.58 -7.68 4.12
CA LEU A 102 1.48 -7.67 2.97
C LEU A 102 0.69 -7.99 1.72
N ALA A 103 0.83 -7.15 0.72
CA ALA A 103 0.24 -7.34 -0.59
C ALA A 103 1.31 -7.35 -1.66
N LEU A 104 1.02 -8.02 -2.76
CA LEU A 104 1.83 -8.00 -3.97
C LEU A 104 1.09 -7.24 -5.06
N MET A 105 1.83 -6.49 -5.86
CA MET A 105 1.30 -5.77 -7.00
C MET A 105 2.12 -6.12 -8.24
N GLY A 106 1.43 -6.30 -9.36
CA GLY A 106 2.09 -6.61 -10.61
C GLY A 106 1.31 -6.07 -11.80
N GLN A 107 1.92 -6.11 -12.96
CA GLN A 107 1.25 -5.70 -14.18
C GLN A 107 0.20 -6.73 -14.59
N ASP A 108 -0.93 -6.23 -15.07
CA ASP A 108 -1.91 -7.07 -15.74
C ASP A 108 -1.43 -7.29 -17.17
N THR A 109 -0.95 -8.51 -17.44
CA THR A 109 -0.40 -8.88 -18.74
C THR A 109 -1.43 -9.59 -19.64
N ASN A 110 -2.65 -9.72 -19.17
CA ASN A 110 -3.72 -10.36 -19.96
C ASN A 110 -4.58 -9.33 -20.68
#